data_631fe300180943dc94b6b0580db2bc87
#
_entry.id   631fe300180943dc94b6b0580db2bc87
#
_cell.length_a   1.000
_cell.length_b   1.000
_cell.length_c   1.000
_cell.angle_alpha   90.00
_cell.angle_beta   90.00
_cell.angle_gamma   90.00
#
_symmetry.space_group_name_H-M   'P 1'
#
loop_
_entity.id
_entity.type
_entity.pdbx_description
1 polymer ?
#
loop_
_entity_poly.entity_id
_entity_poly.type
_entity_poly.pdbx_seq_one_letter_code
_entity_poly.pdbx_strand_id
1 'polypeptide(L)'
;MKMFLISDNVDTYTGMRLAGVDGVVVHEREELYEALQNVLKDKTVGIVLLTDKFWKEFPDLIDEFRLQMPLLVEIPDRHGTGRRKDFITSYITEAIGLKL
;
A
#
# COMPACT_ATOMS: atom_id res chain seq x y z
N MET A 1 11.69 -7.85 -8.03
CA MET A 1 10.56 -6.91 -7.91
C MET A 1 10.09 -6.88 -6.46
N LYS A 2 9.99 -5.70 -5.89
CA LYS A 2 9.57 -5.63 -4.50
C LYS A 2 8.26 -4.87 -4.34
N MET A 3 7.57 -5.13 -3.24
CA MET A 3 6.34 -4.45 -2.87
C MET A 3 6.65 -3.34 -1.89
N PHE A 4 5.90 -2.26 -1.97
CA PHE A 4 6.05 -1.14 -1.05
C PHE A 4 4.67 -0.70 -0.57
N LEU A 5 4.53 -0.50 0.73
CA LEU A 5 3.25 -0.12 1.33
C LEU A 5 3.22 1.36 1.68
N ILE A 6 2.11 2.01 1.35
CA ILE A 6 1.81 3.34 1.85
C ILE A 6 0.50 3.23 2.62
N SER A 7 0.58 3.43 3.93
CA SER A 7 -0.56 3.20 4.83
C SER A 7 -0.89 4.44 5.63
N ASP A 8 -2.17 4.62 5.94
CA ASP A 8 -2.62 5.62 6.89
C ASP A 8 -2.70 5.03 8.30
N ASN A 9 -2.40 3.75 8.44
CA ASN A 9 -2.68 2.97 9.64
C ASN A 9 -1.42 2.26 10.11
N VAL A 10 -1.01 2.53 11.34
CA VAL A 10 0.20 1.92 11.91
C VAL A 10 0.07 0.41 12.02
N ASP A 11 -1.12 -0.08 12.36
CA ASP A 11 -1.32 -1.52 12.51
C ASP A 11 -1.12 -2.26 11.20
N THR A 12 -1.64 -1.71 10.10
CA THR A 12 -1.44 -2.28 8.78
C THR A 12 0.04 -2.26 8.41
N TYR A 13 0.69 -1.14 8.67
CA TYR A 13 2.13 -1.00 8.41
C TYR A 13 2.92 -2.06 9.18
N THR A 14 2.62 -2.21 10.48
CA THR A 14 3.31 -3.17 11.33
C THR A 14 3.10 -4.60 10.83
N GLY A 15 1.86 -4.94 10.48
CA GLY A 15 1.56 -6.27 9.97
C GLY A 15 2.32 -6.57 8.69
N MET A 16 2.41 -5.60 7.80
CA MET A 16 3.13 -5.77 6.54
C MET A 16 4.64 -5.87 6.75
N ARG A 17 5.17 -5.11 7.70
CA ARG A 17 6.59 -5.22 8.05
C ARG A 17 6.93 -6.61 8.55
N LEU A 18 6.05 -7.19 9.35
CA LEU A 18 6.25 -8.56 9.84
C LEU A 18 6.22 -9.57 8.70
N ALA A 19 5.51 -9.26 7.63
CA ALA A 19 5.46 -10.10 6.45
C ALA A 19 6.60 -9.82 5.48
N GLY A 20 7.49 -8.88 5.82
CA GLY A 20 8.65 -8.58 4.97
C GLY A 20 8.43 -7.49 3.95
N VAL A 21 7.36 -6.72 4.07
CA VAL A 21 7.06 -5.64 3.13
C VAL A 21 7.48 -4.31 3.73
N ASP A 22 8.33 -3.57 3.02
CA ASP A 22 8.71 -2.22 3.44
C ASP A 22 7.58 -1.25 3.18
N GLY A 23 7.57 -0.16 3.94
CA GLY A 23 6.54 0.83 3.74
C GLY A 23 6.71 2.09 4.57
N VAL A 24 5.72 2.95 4.48
CA VAL A 24 5.66 4.19 5.27
C VAL A 24 4.23 4.40 5.76
N VAL A 25 4.10 5.18 6.84
CA VAL A 25 2.80 5.63 7.33
C VAL A 25 2.69 7.11 7.05
N VAL A 26 1.64 7.52 6.34
CA VAL A 26 1.41 8.92 6.02
C VAL A 26 -0.05 9.26 6.27
N HIS A 27 -0.34 10.51 6.54
CA HIS A 27 -1.71 10.95 6.85
C HIS A 27 -2.16 12.09 5.96
N GLU A 28 -1.26 13.00 5.64
CA GLU A 28 -1.60 14.19 4.89
C GLU A 28 -1.39 14.01 3.40
N ARG A 29 -2.10 14.81 2.62
CA ARG A 29 -1.98 14.76 1.17
C ARG A 29 -0.55 14.96 0.70
N GLU A 30 0.15 15.92 1.30
CA GLU A 30 1.53 16.20 0.91
C GLU A 30 2.47 15.04 1.20
N GLU A 31 2.26 14.39 2.33
CA GLU A 31 3.04 13.20 2.68
C GLU A 31 2.80 12.08 1.69
N LEU A 32 1.54 11.90 1.31
CA LEU A 32 1.19 10.90 0.31
C LEU A 32 1.85 11.20 -1.02
N TYR A 33 1.80 12.45 -1.44
CA TYR A 33 2.40 12.87 -2.69
C TYR A 33 3.89 12.56 -2.71
N GLU A 34 4.61 12.91 -1.63
CA GLU A 34 6.03 12.63 -1.53
C GLU A 34 6.33 11.14 -1.56
N ALA A 35 5.54 10.36 -0.84
CA ALA A 35 5.72 8.92 -0.82
C ALA A 35 5.56 8.32 -2.22
N LEU A 36 4.54 8.76 -2.95
CA LEU A 36 4.31 8.29 -4.32
C LEU A 36 5.46 8.71 -5.25
N GLN A 37 5.95 9.93 -5.10
CA GLN A 37 7.09 10.40 -5.88
C GLN A 37 8.33 9.56 -5.62
N ASN A 38 8.60 9.26 -4.36
CA ASN A 38 9.76 8.47 -3.99
C ASN A 38 9.68 7.05 -4.55
N VAL A 39 8.49 6.48 -4.55
CA VAL A 39 8.28 5.15 -5.10
C VAL A 39 8.53 5.14 -6.61
N LEU A 40 8.09 6.19 -7.31
CA LEU A 40 8.32 6.29 -8.74
C LEU A 40 9.80 6.31 -9.09
N LYS A 41 10.62 6.87 -8.22
CA LYS A 41 12.06 6.94 -8.45
C LYS A 41 12.76 5.63 -8.19
N ASP A 42 12.15 4.74 -7.43
CA ASP A 42 12.74 3.46 -7.07
C ASP A 42 12.30 2.39 -8.06
N LYS A 43 13.17 2.07 -8.99
CA LYS A 43 12.85 1.12 -10.05
C LYS A 43 12.77 -0.33 -9.59
N THR A 44 13.15 -0.60 -8.36
CA THR A 44 13.04 -1.96 -7.81
C THR A 44 11.64 -2.26 -7.32
N VAL A 45 10.81 -1.24 -7.10
CA VAL A 45 9.44 -1.42 -6.66
C VAL A 45 8.55 -1.75 -7.86
N GLY A 46 7.91 -2.90 -7.79
CA GLY A 46 7.00 -3.34 -8.84
C GLY A 46 5.54 -3.26 -8.45
N ILE A 47 5.26 -3.25 -7.16
CA ILE A 47 3.89 -3.24 -6.65
C ILE A 47 3.80 -2.24 -5.51
N VAL A 48 2.83 -1.34 -5.58
CA VAL A 48 2.58 -0.36 -4.52
C VAL A 48 1.24 -0.69 -3.88
N LEU A 49 1.26 -0.94 -2.57
CA LEU A 49 0.08 -1.26 -1.79
C LEU A 49 -0.37 0.01 -1.08
N LEU A 50 -1.62 0.36 -1.24
CA LEU A 50 -2.14 1.64 -0.76
C LEU A 50 -3.45 1.39 -0.01
N THR A 51 -3.54 1.82 1.25
CA THR A 51 -4.75 1.59 2.03
C THR A 51 -5.93 2.34 1.43
N ASP A 52 -7.12 1.81 1.60
CA ASP A 52 -8.31 2.29 0.91
C ASP A 52 -8.72 3.70 1.29
N LYS A 53 -8.29 4.18 2.45
CA LYS A 53 -8.58 5.54 2.88
C LYS A 53 -8.06 6.56 1.86
N PHE A 54 -6.87 6.33 1.31
CA PHE A 54 -6.30 7.23 0.31
C PHE A 54 -7.09 7.22 -0.99
N TRP A 55 -7.63 6.06 -1.36
CA TRP A 55 -8.45 5.94 -2.54
C TRP A 55 -9.75 6.74 -2.41
N LYS A 56 -10.25 6.85 -1.18
CA LYS A 56 -11.48 7.59 -0.90
C LYS A 56 -11.24 9.08 -0.75
N GLU A 57 -10.14 9.45 -0.09
CA GLU A 57 -9.87 10.85 0.22
C GLU A 57 -9.11 11.60 -0.86
N PHE A 58 -8.25 10.91 -1.59
CA PHE A 58 -7.40 11.56 -2.59
C PHE A 58 -7.46 10.84 -3.93
N PRO A 59 -8.66 10.63 -4.46
CA PRO A 59 -8.78 9.90 -5.74
C PRO A 59 -8.08 10.59 -6.89
N ASP A 60 -8.04 11.92 -6.88
CA ASP A 60 -7.37 12.68 -7.93
C ASP A 60 -5.87 12.41 -7.95
N LEU A 61 -5.27 12.36 -6.77
CA LEU A 61 -3.85 12.11 -6.65
C LEU A 61 -3.50 10.70 -7.09
N ILE A 62 -4.32 9.75 -6.70
CA ILE A 62 -4.11 8.36 -7.08
C ILE A 62 -4.24 8.20 -8.60
N ASP A 63 -5.24 8.83 -9.20
CA ASP A 63 -5.42 8.78 -10.65
C ASP A 63 -4.22 9.36 -11.39
N GLU A 64 -3.64 10.41 -10.84
CA GLU A 64 -2.46 11.03 -11.44
C GLU A 64 -1.27 10.06 -11.48
N PHE A 65 -1.04 9.33 -10.39
CA PHE A 65 0.11 8.44 -10.30
C PHE A 65 -0.14 7.05 -10.88
N ARG A 66 -1.38 6.65 -10.94
CA ARG A 66 -1.78 5.32 -11.34
C ARG A 66 -1.22 4.90 -12.71
N LEU A 67 -1.19 5.82 -13.65
CA LEU A 67 -0.70 5.56 -14.99
C LEU A 67 0.81 5.44 -15.04
N GLN A 68 1.49 5.94 -14.03
CA GLN A 68 2.94 5.92 -13.97
C GLN A 68 3.49 4.76 -13.14
N MET A 69 2.63 4.16 -12.31
CA MET A 69 3.03 3.07 -11.42
C MET A 69 2.94 1.74 -12.15
N PRO A 70 3.84 0.80 -11.86
CA PRO A 70 3.74 -0.54 -12.45
C PRO A 70 2.46 -1.25 -12.04
N LEU A 71 2.12 -1.20 -10.75
CA LEU A 71 0.88 -1.80 -10.25
C LEU A 71 0.53 -1.16 -8.92
N LEU A 72 -0.68 -0.63 -8.84
CA LEU A 72 -1.18 0.01 -7.63
C LEU A 72 -2.35 -0.82 -7.12
N VAL A 73 -2.24 -1.32 -5.90
CA VAL A 73 -3.22 -2.23 -5.31
C VAL A 73 -3.83 -1.61 -4.07
N GLU A 74 -5.16 -1.65 -4.01
CA GLU A 74 -5.89 -1.15 -2.85
C GLU A 74 -5.94 -2.21 -1.76
N ILE A 75 -5.66 -1.79 -0.51
CA ILE A 75 -5.77 -2.66 0.65
C ILE A 75 -6.90 -2.16 1.53
N PRO A 76 -7.84 -3.03 1.92
CA PRO A 76 -8.96 -2.60 2.76
C PRO A 76 -8.52 -2.10 4.11
N ASP A 77 -9.28 -1.13 4.62
CA ASP A 77 -9.09 -0.61 5.96
C ASP A 77 -9.41 -1.72 6.97
N ARG A 78 -8.58 -1.81 7.98
CA ARG A 78 -8.66 -2.86 8.97
C ARG A 78 -9.29 -2.45 10.28
N HIS A 79 -9.76 -1.23 10.38
CA HIS A 79 -10.29 -0.71 11.64
C HIS A 79 -11.47 -1.52 12.13
N GLY A 80 -11.37 -1.98 13.37
CA GLY A 80 -12.47 -2.63 14.05
C GLY A 80 -12.89 -3.98 13.51
N THR A 81 -12.13 -4.56 12.60
CA THR A 81 -12.52 -5.84 12.02
C THR A 81 -12.05 -7.04 12.83
N GLY A 82 -11.04 -6.85 13.68
CA GLY A 82 -10.48 -7.94 14.45
C GLY A 82 -9.74 -8.97 13.62
N ARG A 83 -9.40 -8.66 12.40
CA ARG A 83 -8.72 -9.62 11.53
C ARG A 83 -7.26 -9.76 11.93
N ARG A 84 -6.72 -10.94 11.68
CA ARG A 84 -5.35 -11.25 12.03
C ARG A 84 -4.40 -10.78 10.94
N LYS A 85 -3.11 -10.79 11.28
CA LYS A 85 -2.07 -10.37 10.34
C LYS A 85 -2.01 -11.25 9.11
N ASP A 86 -2.29 -12.54 9.26
CA ASP A 86 -2.26 -13.46 8.13
C ASP A 86 -3.35 -13.14 7.12
N PHE A 87 -4.41 -12.45 7.52
CA PHE A 87 -5.43 -12.01 6.58
C PHE A 87 -4.83 -11.06 5.55
N ILE A 88 -3.98 -10.13 5.98
CA ILE A 88 -3.36 -9.18 5.07
C ILE A 88 -2.47 -9.90 4.08
N THR A 89 -1.68 -10.84 4.58
CA THR A 89 -0.80 -11.64 3.72
C THR A 89 -1.60 -12.42 2.70
N SER A 90 -2.69 -13.05 3.14
CA SER A 90 -3.57 -13.80 2.25
C SER A 90 -4.19 -12.92 1.19
N TYR A 91 -4.64 -11.73 1.60
CA TYR A 91 -5.25 -10.80 0.67
C TYR A 91 -4.28 -10.41 -0.45
N ILE A 92 -3.04 -10.11 -0.08
CA ILE A 92 -2.02 -9.75 -1.06
C ILE A 92 -1.74 -10.92 -1.98
N THR A 93 -1.61 -12.10 -1.44
CA THR A 93 -1.34 -13.31 -2.22
C THR A 93 -2.43 -13.53 -3.26
N GLU A 94 -3.70 -13.40 -2.85
CA GLU A 94 -4.82 -13.56 -3.76
C GLU A 94 -4.87 -12.45 -4.80
N ALA A 95 -4.68 -11.21 -4.38
CA ALA A 95 -4.84 -10.06 -5.27
C ALA A 95 -3.82 -10.04 -6.39
N ILE A 96 -2.62 -10.51 -6.13
CA ILE A 96 -1.54 -10.47 -7.11
C ILE A 96 -1.14 -11.84 -7.63
N GLY A 97 -1.80 -12.88 -7.16
CA GLY A 97 -1.58 -14.24 -7.65
C GLY A 97 -0.26 -14.86 -7.25
N LEU A 98 0.37 -14.35 -6.23
CA LEU A 98 1.62 -14.91 -5.75
C LEU A 98 1.35 -16.16 -4.93
N LYS A 99 2.24 -17.13 -5.06
CA LYS A 99 2.18 -18.33 -4.24
C LYS A 99 3.40 -18.35 -3.35
N LEU A 100 3.17 -18.32 -2.08
CA LEU A 100 4.23 -18.27 -1.09
C LEU A 100 4.50 -19.63 -0.47
#